data_4c0726292a6ecd852046d9f9e9373226
#
_entry.id   4c0726292a6ecd852046d9f9e9373226
#
_cell.length_a   1.000
_cell.length_b   1.000
_cell.length_c   1.000
_cell.angle_alpha   90.00
_cell.angle_beta   90.00
_cell.angle_gamma   90.00
#
_symmetry.space_group_name_H-M   'P 1'
#
loop_
_entity.id
_entity.type
_entity.pdbx_description
1 polymer ?
#
loop_
_entity_poly.entity_id
_entity_poly.type
_entity_poly.pdbx_seq_one_letter_code
_entity_poly.pdbx_strand_id
1 'polypeptide(L)'
;MAYVLASKPGDVRNSHAEFVQEKPVPPKPKIDTFSWPILGYSLDRRRYFPTATVKPPYRTRWKLTGRVLLEFPPVIWRGSLYQLSDSGNLRRINKETGHVYWLRRLGTLAAASPAVGDGSVYVPLLRRANSDNGSVVALNATTGKIRWTKALSSRTESSPLLYQGILILGDEGGAVYGLRASTGRQVWRYSANGAVKGGVAVVNGIAYFGDYGGSVHAVRATTGHRVWSSGTSGAAFGFSSGTFYATPAVAFGRVYIGNTDNRMYSFVARTGKLAWARSTGNYVYASPSVADVAGLGPTVYVGSYDGTFNAYNAQTGDTRWTYEAGNSISGGSTIIGNIVYFATLQNTATTGLDIRTGKRVYSFFDGKFDPVISDGKRLYVDGYRNLYALDPRGVAPLARPRATTTTTKPPGG
;
A
#
# COMPACT_ATOMS: atom_id res chain seq x y z
N MET A 1 -32.05 -68.49 -14.51
CA MET A 1 -32.98 -67.97 -13.45
C MET A 1 -33.08 -66.46 -13.59
N ALA A 2 -34.20 -65.99 -14.18
CA ALA A 2 -34.45 -64.54 -14.29
C ALA A 2 -35.19 -64.11 -13.02
N TYR A 3 -34.58 -63.27 -12.23
CA TYR A 3 -35.24 -62.60 -11.09
C TYR A 3 -36.20 -61.57 -11.63
N VAL A 4 -37.51 -61.91 -11.65
CA VAL A 4 -38.56 -60.92 -11.83
C VAL A 4 -38.68 -60.15 -10.52
N LEU A 5 -38.21 -58.89 -10.47
CA LEU A 5 -38.50 -57.98 -9.39
C LEU A 5 -40.02 -57.67 -9.46
N ALA A 6 -40.81 -58.37 -8.66
CA ALA A 6 -42.21 -58.11 -8.52
C ALA A 6 -42.41 -56.71 -7.87
N SER A 7 -43.10 -55.80 -8.55
CA SER A 7 -43.55 -54.55 -7.96
C SER A 7 -44.54 -54.87 -6.83
N LYS A 8 -44.37 -54.13 -5.69
CA LYS A 8 -45.30 -54.28 -4.55
C LYS A 8 -46.69 -53.78 -4.92
N PRO A 9 -47.78 -54.38 -4.42
CA PRO A 9 -49.14 -53.87 -4.62
C PRO A 9 -49.21 -52.40 -4.18
N GLY A 10 -49.61 -51.49 -5.09
CA GLY A 10 -49.72 -50.07 -4.89
C GLY A 10 -48.60 -49.24 -5.54
N ASP A 11 -47.54 -49.87 -6.04
CA ASP A 11 -46.50 -49.16 -6.77
C ASP A 11 -47.01 -48.71 -8.15
N VAL A 12 -46.99 -47.41 -8.41
CA VAL A 12 -47.33 -46.82 -9.72
C VAL A 12 -46.09 -46.29 -10.37
N ARG A 13 -45.79 -46.74 -11.59
CA ARG A 13 -44.70 -46.22 -12.42
C ARG A 13 -45.28 -45.70 -13.74
N ASN A 14 -45.26 -44.36 -13.90
CA ASN A 14 -45.59 -43.75 -15.17
C ASN A 14 -44.33 -43.26 -15.88
N SER A 15 -43.84 -44.08 -16.82
CA SER A 15 -42.61 -43.78 -17.59
C SER A 15 -42.80 -42.62 -18.60
N HIS A 16 -44.02 -42.16 -18.83
CA HIS A 16 -44.35 -41.06 -19.73
C HIS A 16 -44.60 -39.76 -18.96
N ALA A 17 -44.50 -39.76 -17.61
CA ALA A 17 -44.57 -38.53 -16.85
C ALA A 17 -43.36 -37.63 -17.14
N GLU A 18 -43.61 -36.40 -17.47
CA GLU A 18 -42.57 -35.43 -17.78
C GLU A 18 -41.64 -35.23 -16.55
N PHE A 19 -40.35 -35.44 -16.76
CA PHE A 19 -39.32 -35.20 -15.78
C PHE A 19 -38.33 -34.18 -16.36
N VAL A 20 -38.36 -32.96 -15.85
CA VAL A 20 -37.39 -31.91 -16.22
C VAL A 20 -36.26 -31.88 -15.20
N GLN A 21 -35.11 -32.33 -15.63
CA GLN A 21 -33.89 -32.25 -14.77
C GLN A 21 -33.44 -30.79 -14.68
N GLU A 22 -33.59 -30.19 -13.51
CA GLU A 22 -33.04 -28.85 -13.27
C GLU A 22 -31.53 -28.85 -13.43
N LYS A 23 -31.03 -27.99 -14.30
CA LYS A 23 -29.59 -27.78 -14.42
C LYS A 23 -29.09 -27.14 -13.11
N PRO A 24 -28.02 -27.67 -12.47
CA PRO A 24 -27.47 -27.04 -11.27
C PRO A 24 -27.17 -25.58 -11.55
N VAL A 25 -27.76 -24.68 -10.77
CA VAL A 25 -27.45 -23.26 -10.84
C VAL A 25 -26.00 -23.10 -10.37
N PRO A 26 -25.09 -22.59 -11.21
CA PRO A 26 -23.72 -22.41 -10.79
C PRO A 26 -23.67 -21.52 -9.53
N PRO A 27 -22.87 -21.88 -8.52
CA PRO A 27 -22.78 -21.09 -7.31
C PRO A 27 -22.37 -19.67 -7.66
N LYS A 28 -23.05 -18.68 -7.07
CA LYS A 28 -22.68 -17.27 -7.24
C LYS A 28 -21.22 -17.10 -6.86
N PRO A 29 -20.39 -16.45 -7.70
CA PRO A 29 -18.98 -16.24 -7.39
C PRO A 29 -18.85 -15.50 -6.06
N LYS A 30 -18.03 -16.01 -5.15
CA LYS A 30 -17.74 -15.36 -3.87
C LYS A 30 -17.09 -14.00 -4.17
N ILE A 31 -17.74 -12.94 -3.71
CA ILE A 31 -17.18 -11.58 -3.83
C ILE A 31 -15.96 -11.50 -2.93
N ASP A 32 -14.82 -11.15 -3.52
CA ASP A 32 -13.61 -10.86 -2.76
C ASP A 32 -13.80 -9.54 -2.00
N THR A 33 -13.77 -9.59 -0.68
CA THR A 33 -13.97 -8.44 0.21
C THR A 33 -12.66 -7.87 0.74
N PHE A 34 -11.51 -8.50 0.44
CA PHE A 34 -10.21 -8.05 0.92
C PHE A 34 -9.86 -6.66 0.37
N SER A 35 -9.25 -5.84 1.23
CA SER A 35 -8.79 -4.51 0.89
C SER A 35 -7.43 -4.21 1.53
N TRP A 36 -6.53 -3.64 0.72
CA TRP A 36 -5.33 -2.91 1.12
C TRP A 36 -5.49 -1.49 0.57
N PRO A 37 -6.23 -0.60 1.28
CA PRO A 37 -6.87 0.54 0.65
C PRO A 37 -5.95 1.75 0.41
N ILE A 38 -4.80 1.79 1.08
CA ILE A 38 -3.88 2.92 1.10
C ILE A 38 -2.44 2.44 1.21
N LEU A 39 -1.47 3.29 0.90
CA LEU A 39 -0.06 3.06 1.26
C LEU A 39 0.05 2.75 2.76
N GLY A 40 0.71 1.64 3.11
CA GLY A 40 0.91 1.25 4.52
C GLY A 40 -0.26 0.51 5.15
N TYR A 41 -1.26 0.05 4.38
CA TYR A 41 -2.34 -0.87 4.77
C TYR A 41 -3.45 -0.23 5.62
N SER A 42 -3.12 0.35 6.78
CA SER A 42 -4.05 0.86 7.78
C SER A 42 -3.91 2.38 7.98
N LEU A 43 -4.91 3.02 8.58
CA LEU A 43 -4.94 4.47 8.79
C LEU A 43 -3.77 4.99 9.63
N ASP A 44 -3.28 4.17 10.56
CA ASP A 44 -2.13 4.46 11.41
C ASP A 44 -0.78 4.30 10.69
N ARG A 45 -0.79 3.84 9.43
CA ARG A 45 0.39 3.66 8.57
C ARG A 45 1.47 2.75 9.18
N ARG A 46 1.10 1.82 10.07
CA ARG A 46 2.08 0.91 10.68
C ARG A 46 2.73 -0.05 9.69
N ARG A 47 2.23 -0.14 8.46
CA ARG A 47 2.76 -1.03 7.42
C ARG A 47 2.89 -2.49 7.90
N TYR A 48 1.92 -2.94 8.68
CA TYR A 48 1.89 -4.26 9.30
C TYR A 48 0.61 -5.01 8.99
N PHE A 49 0.74 -6.17 8.38
CA PHE A 49 -0.35 -7.12 8.12
C PHE A 49 -0.11 -8.42 8.90
N PRO A 50 -0.57 -8.52 10.17
CA PRO A 50 -0.24 -9.60 11.08
C PRO A 50 -0.84 -10.96 10.72
N THR A 51 -2.04 -10.96 10.12
CA THR A 51 -2.82 -12.19 9.86
C THR A 51 -2.39 -12.92 8.59
N ALA A 52 -1.44 -12.39 7.84
CA ALA A 52 -0.92 -13.04 6.65
C ALA A 52 -0.07 -14.26 7.02
N THR A 53 -0.38 -15.39 6.40
CA THR A 53 0.36 -16.65 6.61
C THR A 53 1.32 -16.98 5.47
N VAL A 54 1.44 -16.07 4.48
CA VAL A 54 2.32 -16.25 3.32
C VAL A 54 3.79 -16.25 3.74
N LYS A 55 4.52 -17.27 3.32
CA LYS A 55 5.93 -17.46 3.65
C LYS A 55 6.73 -17.91 2.41
N PRO A 56 8.01 -17.50 2.30
CA PRO A 56 8.89 -18.04 1.27
C PRO A 56 9.12 -19.57 1.48
N PRO A 57 9.54 -20.27 0.42
CA PRO A 57 9.90 -19.76 -0.89
C PRO A 57 8.67 -19.44 -1.74
N TYR A 58 8.81 -18.43 -2.61
CA TYR A 58 7.76 -18.03 -3.53
C TYR A 58 8.08 -18.45 -4.95
N ARG A 59 7.02 -18.46 -5.80
CA ARG A 59 7.13 -18.56 -7.26
C ARG A 59 6.30 -17.46 -7.91
N THR A 60 6.73 -16.97 -9.04
CA THR A 60 5.96 -16.00 -9.83
C THR A 60 4.71 -16.68 -10.38
N ARG A 61 3.55 -16.14 -10.01
CA ARG A 61 2.25 -16.52 -10.55
C ARG A 61 1.98 -15.82 -11.88
N TRP A 62 2.17 -14.51 -11.89
CA TRP A 62 2.13 -13.68 -13.09
C TRP A 62 3.09 -12.49 -12.93
N LYS A 63 3.47 -11.92 -14.07
CA LYS A 63 4.28 -10.72 -14.19
C LYS A 63 3.62 -9.78 -15.19
N LEU A 64 3.44 -8.52 -14.81
CA LEU A 64 3.03 -7.46 -15.71
C LEU A 64 4.25 -6.58 -16.01
N THR A 65 4.74 -6.66 -17.24
CA THR A 65 5.92 -5.89 -17.68
C THR A 65 5.50 -4.47 -18.03
N GLY A 66 6.24 -3.48 -17.54
CA GLY A 66 6.10 -2.07 -17.83
C GLY A 66 7.33 -1.48 -18.50
N ARG A 67 7.20 -0.22 -18.96
CA ARG A 67 8.30 0.58 -19.53
C ARG A 67 8.68 1.77 -18.66
N VAL A 68 7.85 2.09 -17.67
CA VAL A 68 7.94 3.25 -16.80
C VAL A 68 8.14 2.77 -15.38
N LEU A 69 8.86 3.55 -14.60
CA LEU A 69 9.09 3.30 -13.17
C LEU A 69 7.76 3.12 -12.42
N LEU A 70 7.78 2.16 -11.50
CA LEU A 70 6.78 1.95 -10.48
C LEU A 70 7.45 2.26 -9.14
N GLU A 71 7.27 3.47 -8.64
CA GLU A 71 7.92 3.92 -7.42
C GLU A 71 7.14 3.51 -6.17
N PHE A 72 5.81 3.49 -6.27
CA PHE A 72 4.91 3.22 -5.15
C PHE A 72 4.01 2.02 -5.41
N PRO A 73 3.74 1.19 -4.38
CA PRO A 73 2.96 -0.02 -4.53
C PRO A 73 1.50 0.26 -4.88
N PRO A 74 0.84 -0.70 -5.54
CA PRO A 74 -0.59 -0.63 -5.80
C PRO A 74 -1.39 -0.69 -4.50
N VAL A 75 -2.68 -0.38 -4.60
CA VAL A 75 -3.67 -0.68 -3.57
C VAL A 75 -4.58 -1.81 -4.03
N ILE A 76 -5.16 -2.56 -3.08
CA ILE A 76 -6.06 -3.68 -3.37
C ILE A 76 -7.48 -3.32 -2.94
N TRP A 77 -8.45 -3.59 -3.81
CA TRP A 77 -9.85 -3.50 -3.46
C TRP A 77 -10.69 -4.49 -4.27
N ARG A 78 -11.43 -5.35 -3.56
CA ARG A 78 -12.39 -6.30 -4.13
C ARG A 78 -11.87 -7.03 -5.37
N GLY A 79 -10.77 -7.76 -5.22
CA GLY A 79 -10.19 -8.59 -6.28
C GLY A 79 -9.40 -7.85 -7.36
N SER A 80 -9.21 -6.54 -7.21
CA SER A 80 -8.44 -5.71 -8.15
C SER A 80 -7.26 -5.03 -7.48
N LEU A 81 -6.16 -4.90 -8.21
CA LEU A 81 -5.06 -3.99 -7.92
C LEU A 81 -5.25 -2.69 -8.70
N TYR A 82 -4.92 -1.57 -8.08
CA TYR A 82 -4.87 -0.26 -8.74
C TYR A 82 -3.44 0.24 -8.67
N GLN A 83 -2.74 0.15 -9.81
CA GLN A 83 -1.33 0.52 -9.94
C GLN A 83 -1.19 1.85 -10.68
N LEU A 84 -0.56 2.81 -10.02
CA LEU A 84 -0.15 4.08 -10.62
C LEU A 84 1.32 3.98 -11.01
N SER A 85 1.68 4.44 -12.20
CA SER A 85 3.07 4.58 -12.64
C SER A 85 3.49 6.04 -12.63
N ASP A 86 4.80 6.28 -12.60
CA ASP A 86 5.37 7.64 -12.59
C ASP A 86 4.90 8.52 -13.75
N SER A 87 4.57 7.93 -14.90
CA SER A 87 3.98 8.67 -16.02
C SER A 87 2.51 9.06 -15.85
N GLY A 88 1.93 8.93 -14.64
CA GLY A 88 0.54 9.28 -14.37
C GLY A 88 -0.50 8.32 -14.96
N ASN A 89 -0.10 7.09 -15.29
CA ASN A 89 -1.02 6.06 -15.80
C ASN A 89 -1.53 5.19 -14.65
N LEU A 90 -2.85 5.13 -14.49
CA LEU A 90 -3.51 4.24 -13.55
C LEU A 90 -4.05 3.00 -14.27
N ARG A 91 -3.75 1.81 -13.75
CA ARG A 91 -4.27 0.52 -14.23
C ARG A 91 -5.14 -0.13 -13.16
N ARG A 92 -6.27 -0.70 -13.57
CA ARG A 92 -7.01 -1.68 -12.77
C ARG A 92 -6.65 -3.07 -13.27
N ILE A 93 -6.16 -3.91 -12.39
CA ILE A 93 -5.59 -5.23 -12.71
C ILE A 93 -6.33 -6.28 -11.90
N ASN A 94 -6.70 -7.40 -12.51
CA ASN A 94 -7.16 -8.58 -11.80
C ASN A 94 -6.02 -9.13 -10.94
N LYS A 95 -6.19 -9.17 -9.63
CA LYS A 95 -5.12 -9.60 -8.72
C LYS A 95 -4.74 -11.06 -8.86
N GLU A 96 -5.67 -11.93 -9.36
CA GLU A 96 -5.44 -13.36 -9.53
C GLU A 96 -4.67 -13.69 -10.81
N THR A 97 -4.95 -12.97 -11.90
CA THR A 97 -4.49 -13.32 -13.24
C THR A 97 -3.52 -12.32 -13.86
N GLY A 98 -3.41 -11.11 -13.31
CA GLY A 98 -2.64 -10.02 -13.91
C GLY A 98 -3.33 -9.34 -15.11
N HIS A 99 -4.57 -9.77 -15.45
CA HIS A 99 -5.33 -9.16 -16.57
C HIS A 99 -5.65 -7.70 -16.28
N VAL A 100 -5.33 -6.80 -17.21
CA VAL A 100 -5.63 -5.37 -17.11
C VAL A 100 -7.05 -5.11 -17.62
N TYR A 101 -7.96 -4.76 -16.69
CA TYR A 101 -9.34 -4.44 -17.05
C TYR A 101 -9.46 -3.10 -17.78
N TRP A 102 -8.71 -2.10 -17.33
CA TRP A 102 -8.65 -0.79 -17.94
C TRP A 102 -7.35 -0.04 -17.55
N LEU A 103 -6.97 0.92 -18.39
CA LEU A 103 -5.89 1.88 -18.19
C LEU A 103 -6.43 3.29 -18.39
N ARG A 104 -5.99 4.24 -17.55
CA ARG A 104 -6.31 5.67 -17.67
C ARG A 104 -5.03 6.49 -17.59
N ARG A 105 -4.86 7.37 -18.56
CA ARG A 105 -3.81 8.39 -18.55
C ARG A 105 -4.37 9.63 -17.88
N LEU A 106 -3.88 9.98 -16.69
CA LEU A 106 -4.45 11.03 -15.84
C LEU A 106 -3.59 12.29 -15.77
N GLY A 107 -2.30 12.16 -16.01
CA GLY A 107 -1.33 13.24 -15.95
C GLY A 107 -0.03 12.85 -16.64
N THR A 108 1.03 13.61 -16.34
CA THR A 108 2.37 13.39 -16.94
C THR A 108 3.40 12.92 -15.93
N LEU A 109 3.13 13.11 -14.62
CA LEU A 109 4.02 12.67 -13.54
C LEU A 109 3.21 12.36 -12.28
N ALA A 110 3.56 11.27 -11.62
CA ALA A 110 3.03 10.86 -10.34
C ALA A 110 4.13 10.20 -9.50
N ALA A 111 4.13 10.46 -8.20
CA ALA A 111 5.08 9.90 -7.24
C ALA A 111 4.37 9.60 -5.91
N ALA A 112 3.33 8.76 -5.97
CA ALA A 112 2.55 8.36 -4.80
C ALA A 112 1.70 7.11 -5.08
N SER A 113 1.36 6.34 -4.03
CA SER A 113 0.31 5.33 -4.13
C SER A 113 -1.07 5.99 -4.23
N PRO A 114 -2.00 5.42 -4.99
CA PRO A 114 -3.40 5.83 -4.91
C PRO A 114 -4.03 5.41 -3.57
N ALA A 115 -5.23 5.92 -3.28
CA ALA A 115 -6.10 5.38 -2.24
C ALA A 115 -7.39 4.84 -2.85
N VAL A 116 -8.03 3.87 -2.21
CA VAL A 116 -9.30 3.31 -2.66
C VAL A 116 -10.30 3.18 -1.51
N GLY A 117 -11.54 3.55 -1.75
CA GLY A 117 -12.63 3.42 -0.79
C GLY A 117 -13.94 3.92 -1.39
N ASP A 118 -15.06 3.50 -0.84
CA ASP A 118 -16.41 3.92 -1.24
C ASP A 118 -16.67 3.86 -2.76
N GLY A 119 -16.10 2.81 -3.40
CA GLY A 119 -16.22 2.61 -4.85
C GLY A 119 -15.47 3.63 -5.70
N SER A 120 -14.54 4.38 -5.12
CA SER A 120 -13.67 5.35 -5.81
C SER A 120 -12.20 4.99 -5.64
N VAL A 121 -11.40 5.34 -6.65
CA VAL A 121 -9.92 5.40 -6.56
C VAL A 121 -9.51 6.87 -6.62
N TYR A 122 -8.71 7.30 -5.67
CA TYR A 122 -8.19 8.66 -5.55
C TYR A 122 -6.71 8.67 -5.92
N VAL A 123 -6.38 9.43 -6.95
CA VAL A 123 -5.06 9.43 -7.59
C VAL A 123 -4.43 10.80 -7.44
N PRO A 124 -3.35 10.93 -6.66
CA PRO A 124 -2.56 12.13 -6.62
C PRO A 124 -1.65 12.19 -7.86
N LEU A 125 -1.57 13.34 -8.47
CA LEU A 125 -0.69 13.60 -9.60
C LEU A 125 0.26 14.73 -9.23
N LEU A 126 1.55 14.46 -9.38
CA LEU A 126 2.61 15.43 -9.12
C LEU A 126 2.55 16.57 -10.14
N ARG A 127 2.25 16.24 -11.41
CA ARG A 127 2.12 17.21 -12.50
C ARG A 127 0.92 16.85 -13.39
N ARG A 128 0.14 17.86 -13.74
CA ARG A 128 -0.93 17.76 -14.74
C ARG A 128 -0.40 17.94 -16.15
N ALA A 129 -1.19 17.60 -17.17
CA ALA A 129 -0.79 17.72 -18.56
C ALA A 129 -0.37 19.17 -18.96
N ASN A 130 -1.07 20.17 -18.42
CA ASN A 130 -0.90 21.59 -18.81
C ASN A 130 -0.55 22.51 -17.62
N SER A 131 0.08 21.97 -16.56
CA SER A 131 0.46 22.75 -15.38
C SER A 131 1.53 22.03 -14.59
N ASP A 132 2.48 22.76 -14.03
CA ASP A 132 3.46 22.23 -13.10
C ASP A 132 2.87 21.90 -11.73
N ASN A 133 1.68 22.40 -11.43
CA ASN A 133 0.98 22.07 -10.19
C ASN A 133 0.30 20.69 -10.27
N GLY A 134 0.16 20.07 -9.11
CA GLY A 134 -0.49 18.79 -8.96
C GLY A 134 -2.01 18.84 -8.99
N SER A 135 -2.60 17.69 -8.91
CA SER A 135 -4.05 17.50 -8.75
C SER A 135 -4.37 16.19 -8.05
N VAL A 136 -5.61 16.08 -7.60
CA VAL A 136 -6.21 14.80 -7.20
C VAL A 136 -7.34 14.47 -8.17
N VAL A 137 -7.34 13.25 -8.69
CA VAL A 137 -8.39 12.72 -9.56
C VAL A 137 -9.10 11.59 -8.85
N ALA A 138 -10.42 11.66 -8.74
CA ALA A 138 -11.25 10.55 -8.28
C ALA A 138 -11.90 9.85 -9.46
N LEU A 139 -11.79 8.53 -9.49
CA LEU A 139 -12.39 7.69 -10.51
C LEU A 139 -13.34 6.67 -9.89
N ASN A 140 -14.37 6.27 -10.64
CA ASN A 140 -15.12 5.08 -10.30
C ASN A 140 -14.18 3.86 -10.37
N ALA A 141 -14.04 3.13 -9.27
CA ALA A 141 -13.10 2.02 -9.16
C ALA A 141 -13.38 0.89 -10.17
N THR A 142 -14.64 0.64 -10.51
CA THR A 142 -15.01 -0.43 -11.43
C THR A 142 -14.81 -0.03 -12.91
N THR A 143 -15.25 1.16 -13.29
CA THR A 143 -15.31 1.60 -14.71
C THR A 143 -14.12 2.46 -15.13
N GLY A 144 -13.39 3.04 -14.18
CA GLY A 144 -12.33 4.00 -14.43
C GLY A 144 -12.84 5.34 -15.00
N LYS A 145 -14.14 5.65 -14.92
CA LYS A 145 -14.68 6.96 -15.29
C LYS A 145 -14.33 7.98 -14.23
N ILE A 146 -13.84 9.15 -14.63
CA ILE A 146 -13.52 10.25 -13.72
C ILE A 146 -14.84 10.74 -13.09
N ARG A 147 -14.83 10.90 -11.77
CA ARG A 147 -15.91 11.47 -10.97
C ARG A 147 -15.71 12.96 -10.75
N TRP A 148 -14.48 13.32 -10.37
CA TRP A 148 -14.08 14.71 -10.18
C TRP A 148 -12.55 14.83 -10.27
N THR A 149 -12.09 16.07 -10.52
CA THR A 149 -10.68 16.47 -10.46
C THR A 149 -10.56 17.73 -9.62
N LYS A 150 -9.63 17.75 -8.67
CA LYS A 150 -9.28 18.90 -7.86
C LYS A 150 -7.86 19.35 -8.17
N ALA A 151 -7.70 20.56 -8.69
CA ALA A 151 -6.39 21.20 -8.82
C ALA A 151 -5.86 21.58 -7.43
N LEU A 152 -4.57 21.36 -7.21
CA LEU A 152 -3.86 21.79 -6.01
C LEU A 152 -3.07 23.08 -6.29
N SER A 153 -2.65 23.76 -5.23
CA SER A 153 -1.85 24.99 -5.35
C SER A 153 -0.39 24.72 -5.66
N SER A 154 0.10 23.49 -5.46
CA SER A 154 1.46 23.06 -5.74
C SER A 154 1.47 21.58 -6.16
N ARG A 155 2.65 21.04 -6.42
CA ARG A 155 2.89 19.63 -6.73
C ARG A 155 2.56 18.77 -5.51
N THR A 156 2.24 17.47 -5.71
CA THR A 156 2.02 16.54 -4.59
C THR A 156 2.66 15.18 -4.82
N GLU A 157 3.46 14.73 -3.85
CA GLU A 157 3.97 13.36 -3.70
C GLU A 157 3.26 12.61 -2.56
N SER A 158 2.35 13.30 -1.84
CA SER A 158 1.68 12.74 -0.67
C SER A 158 0.65 11.69 -1.06
N SER A 159 0.87 10.43 -0.63
CA SER A 159 -0.10 9.35 -0.80
C SER A 159 -1.34 9.60 0.06
N PRO A 160 -2.54 9.74 -0.56
CA PRO A 160 -3.74 10.15 0.13
C PRO A 160 -4.25 9.11 1.13
N LEU A 161 -5.05 9.58 2.09
CA LEU A 161 -5.72 8.75 3.08
C LEU A 161 -7.20 9.15 3.16
N LEU A 162 -8.10 8.17 3.14
CA LEU A 162 -9.54 8.37 3.30
C LEU A 162 -9.95 8.12 4.76
N TYR A 163 -10.51 9.14 5.40
CA TYR A 163 -11.02 9.08 6.77
C TYR A 163 -12.39 9.75 6.89
N GLN A 164 -13.43 9.02 7.26
CA GLN A 164 -14.81 9.51 7.45
C GLN A 164 -15.31 10.42 6.30
N GLY A 165 -15.09 10.00 5.06
CA GLY A 165 -15.50 10.75 3.88
C GLY A 165 -14.63 11.97 3.54
N ILE A 166 -13.54 12.18 4.28
CA ILE A 166 -12.52 13.20 4.02
C ILE A 166 -11.28 12.53 3.44
N LEU A 167 -10.83 12.99 2.28
CA LEU A 167 -9.56 12.61 1.67
C LEU A 167 -8.49 13.60 2.13
N ILE A 168 -7.42 13.09 2.77
CA ILE A 168 -6.37 13.91 3.37
C ILE A 168 -5.06 13.66 2.63
N LEU A 169 -4.36 14.74 2.23
CA LEU A 169 -3.04 14.69 1.59
C LEU A 169 -2.34 16.05 1.68
N GLY A 170 -1.02 16.05 1.56
CA GLY A 170 -0.17 17.25 1.52
C GLY A 170 0.23 17.68 0.12
N ASP A 171 0.82 18.88 -0.02
CA ASP A 171 1.48 19.33 -1.24
C ASP A 171 2.87 19.95 -0.96
N GLU A 172 3.66 20.19 -2.02
CA GLU A 172 5.00 20.76 -1.91
C GLU A 172 5.01 22.26 -1.53
N GLY A 173 3.87 22.94 -1.61
CA GLY A 173 3.69 24.30 -1.10
C GLY A 173 3.40 24.38 0.41
N GLY A 174 3.42 23.22 1.10
CA GLY A 174 3.16 23.13 2.54
C GLY A 174 1.68 23.13 2.91
N ALA A 175 0.76 23.00 1.95
CA ALA A 175 -0.64 22.83 2.26
C ALA A 175 -0.98 21.35 2.53
N VAL A 176 -1.78 21.12 3.58
CA VAL A 176 -2.47 19.85 3.80
C VAL A 176 -3.96 20.08 3.63
N TYR A 177 -4.57 19.29 2.78
CA TYR A 177 -5.97 19.39 2.41
C TYR A 177 -6.81 18.30 3.05
N GLY A 178 -8.01 18.68 3.53
CA GLY A 178 -9.12 17.78 3.72
C GLY A 178 -10.16 18.01 2.63
N LEU A 179 -10.29 17.08 1.71
CA LEU A 179 -11.23 17.16 0.59
C LEU A 179 -12.42 16.23 0.85
N ARG A 180 -13.65 16.68 0.55
CA ARG A 180 -14.81 15.79 0.56
C ARG A 180 -14.62 14.71 -0.51
N ALA A 181 -14.52 13.47 -0.11
CA ALA A 181 -14.18 12.36 -0.99
C ALA A 181 -15.17 12.16 -2.15
N SER A 182 -16.46 12.46 -1.92
CA SER A 182 -17.50 12.32 -2.95
C SER A 182 -17.46 13.38 -4.05
N THR A 183 -16.90 14.59 -3.78
CA THR A 183 -16.98 15.75 -4.70
C THR A 183 -15.67 16.46 -4.98
N GLY A 184 -14.60 16.18 -4.22
CA GLY A 184 -13.33 16.90 -4.30
C GLY A 184 -13.36 18.31 -3.71
N ARG A 185 -14.51 18.76 -3.15
CA ARG A 185 -14.62 20.07 -2.52
C ARG A 185 -13.75 20.15 -1.27
N GLN A 186 -12.95 21.21 -1.14
CA GLN A 186 -12.15 21.46 0.05
C GLN A 186 -13.05 21.69 1.26
N VAL A 187 -12.84 20.92 2.32
CA VAL A 187 -13.51 21.06 3.62
C VAL A 187 -12.65 21.90 4.53
N TRP A 188 -11.34 21.64 4.56
CA TRP A 188 -10.37 22.39 5.31
C TRP A 188 -9.00 22.41 4.61
N ARG A 189 -8.15 23.35 5.02
CA ARG A 189 -6.76 23.48 4.62
C ARG A 189 -5.94 23.86 5.84
N TYR A 190 -4.81 23.20 6.01
CA TYR A 190 -3.79 23.51 7.00
C TYR A 190 -2.52 23.98 6.28
N SER A 191 -1.80 24.96 6.84
CA SER A 191 -0.52 25.40 6.31
C SER A 191 0.60 24.95 7.25
N ALA A 192 1.47 24.07 6.75
CA ALA A 192 2.70 23.63 7.39
C ALA A 192 3.85 24.63 7.13
N ASN A 193 4.99 24.41 7.76
CA ASN A 193 6.17 25.30 7.65
C ASN A 193 7.04 24.98 6.41
N GLY A 194 6.72 23.93 5.66
CA GLY A 194 7.43 23.50 4.47
C GLY A 194 6.65 22.43 3.71
N ALA A 195 7.20 21.95 2.61
CA ALA A 195 6.57 20.91 1.77
C ALA A 195 6.14 19.69 2.59
N VAL A 196 4.93 19.17 2.34
CA VAL A 196 4.41 17.95 2.95
C VAL A 196 4.36 16.86 1.88
N LYS A 197 5.46 16.13 1.72
CA LYS A 197 5.65 15.10 0.70
C LYS A 197 5.22 13.71 1.18
N GLY A 198 5.48 13.39 2.44
CA GLY A 198 5.03 12.15 3.06
C GLY A 198 3.51 12.01 3.10
N GLY A 199 3.04 10.79 3.24
CA GLY A 199 1.62 10.52 3.51
C GLY A 199 1.23 10.91 4.94
N VAL A 200 -0.07 11.02 5.18
CA VAL A 200 -0.65 11.32 6.49
C VAL A 200 -1.05 10.01 7.18
N ALA A 201 -0.79 9.87 8.48
CA ALA A 201 -1.36 8.82 9.32
C ALA A 201 -2.49 9.38 10.18
N VAL A 202 -3.53 8.57 10.45
CA VAL A 202 -4.66 9.00 11.30
C VAL A 202 -4.91 7.98 12.41
N VAL A 203 -4.93 8.47 13.65
CA VAL A 203 -5.28 7.68 14.84
C VAL A 203 -6.18 8.53 15.75
N ASN A 204 -7.29 7.95 16.22
CA ASN A 204 -8.26 8.62 17.10
C ASN A 204 -8.71 10.02 16.61
N GLY A 205 -8.91 10.16 15.31
CA GLY A 205 -9.36 11.41 14.70
C GLY A 205 -8.29 12.50 14.57
N ILE A 206 -7.04 12.19 14.87
CA ILE A 206 -5.90 13.09 14.70
C ILE A 206 -5.04 12.61 13.52
N ALA A 207 -4.73 13.53 12.63
CA ALA A 207 -3.87 13.34 11.48
C ALA A 207 -2.45 13.81 11.80
N TYR A 208 -1.47 12.96 11.51
CA TYR A 208 -0.04 13.18 11.79
C TYR A 208 0.76 13.17 10.50
N PHE A 209 1.66 14.12 10.32
CA PHE A 209 2.54 14.24 9.15
C PHE A 209 3.78 15.06 9.49
N GLY A 210 4.83 14.90 8.70
CA GLY A 210 6.04 15.71 8.77
C GLY A 210 6.11 16.71 7.62
N ASP A 211 6.93 17.74 7.77
CA ASP A 211 7.19 18.73 6.72
C ASP A 211 8.69 18.97 6.48
N TYR A 212 8.99 19.65 5.39
CA TYR A 212 10.35 20.05 5.02
C TYR A 212 10.89 21.23 5.84
N GLY A 213 10.05 21.90 6.64
CA GLY A 213 10.47 22.86 7.66
C GLY A 213 11.04 22.21 8.93
N GLY A 214 11.15 20.87 8.96
CA GLY A 214 11.68 20.11 10.09
C GLY A 214 10.70 19.92 11.25
N SER A 215 9.40 20.02 10.98
CA SER A 215 8.35 19.88 11.98
C SER A 215 7.48 18.64 11.73
N VAL A 216 7.02 18.03 12.82
CA VAL A 216 5.93 17.04 12.83
C VAL A 216 4.68 17.73 13.37
N HIS A 217 3.58 17.49 12.73
CA HIS A 217 2.29 18.13 13.02
C HIS A 217 1.24 17.10 13.42
N ALA A 218 0.34 17.51 14.31
CA ALA A 218 -0.91 16.83 14.62
C ALA A 218 -2.07 17.80 14.42
N VAL A 219 -3.03 17.42 13.60
CA VAL A 219 -4.23 18.20 13.33
C VAL A 219 -5.48 17.32 13.45
N ARG A 220 -6.64 17.90 13.76
CA ARG A 220 -7.90 17.16 13.73
C ARG A 220 -8.23 16.75 12.30
N ALA A 221 -8.36 15.47 12.03
CA ALA A 221 -8.52 14.89 10.69
C ALA A 221 -9.77 15.40 9.95
N THR A 222 -10.82 15.79 10.67
CA THR A 222 -12.09 16.27 10.09
C THR A 222 -12.17 17.78 9.89
N THR A 223 -11.36 18.56 10.61
CA THR A 223 -11.45 20.05 10.61
C THR A 223 -10.14 20.75 10.27
N GLY A 224 -9.00 20.05 10.28
CA GLY A 224 -7.69 20.66 10.06
C GLY A 224 -7.16 21.50 11.22
N HIS A 225 -7.88 21.61 12.34
CA HIS A 225 -7.43 22.41 13.49
C HIS A 225 -6.17 21.77 14.11
N ARG A 226 -5.15 22.61 14.34
CA ARG A 226 -3.89 22.20 14.94
C ARG A 226 -4.10 21.73 16.37
N VAL A 227 -3.57 20.56 16.69
CA VAL A 227 -3.45 20.04 18.06
C VAL A 227 -2.10 20.39 18.64
N TRP A 228 -1.03 20.07 17.90
CA TRP A 228 0.34 20.47 18.21
C TRP A 228 1.21 20.48 16.94
N SER A 229 2.38 21.10 17.06
CA SER A 229 3.49 21.02 16.11
C SER A 229 4.78 20.96 16.92
N SER A 230 5.70 20.09 16.52
CA SER A 230 6.98 19.88 17.21
C SER A 230 8.11 19.73 16.21
N GLY A 231 9.19 20.46 16.46
CA GLY A 231 10.43 20.34 15.69
C GLY A 231 11.31 19.20 16.18
N THR A 232 12.43 19.03 15.50
CA THR A 232 13.52 18.12 15.90
C THR A 232 14.28 18.66 17.12
N SER A 233 15.20 17.90 17.68
CA SER A 233 15.98 18.28 18.89
C SER A 233 16.80 19.58 18.76
N GLY A 234 17.10 20.03 17.53
CA GLY A 234 17.81 21.28 17.27
C GLY A 234 16.91 22.50 17.05
N ALA A 235 15.63 22.34 16.81
CA ALA A 235 14.71 23.41 16.44
C ALA A 235 14.51 24.44 17.56
N ALA A 236 14.60 24.03 18.83
CA ALA A 236 14.51 24.92 19.99
C ALA A 236 15.65 25.97 20.06
N PHE A 237 16.75 25.74 19.37
CA PHE A 237 17.93 26.62 19.32
C PHE A 237 18.09 27.33 17.97
N GLY A 238 17.05 27.30 17.09
CA GLY A 238 17.08 27.95 15.78
C GLY A 238 17.95 27.25 14.72
N PHE A 239 18.41 26.04 14.96
CA PHE A 239 19.17 25.28 13.96
C PHE A 239 18.22 24.52 13.02
N SER A 240 18.50 24.58 11.72
CA SER A 240 17.82 23.73 10.73
C SER A 240 18.18 22.28 11.01
N SER A 241 17.20 21.45 11.25
CA SER A 241 17.34 20.07 11.71
C SER A 241 16.85 19.06 10.69
N GLY A 242 17.12 19.31 9.42
CA GLY A 242 16.72 18.44 8.32
C GLY A 242 15.23 18.49 7.98
N THR A 243 14.77 17.61 7.13
CA THR A 243 13.40 17.57 6.61
C THR A 243 12.74 16.24 6.93
N PHE A 244 11.42 16.25 7.16
CA PHE A 244 10.61 15.05 7.29
C PHE A 244 9.98 14.67 5.95
N TYR A 245 10.63 13.78 5.21
CA TYR A 245 10.11 13.22 3.96
C TYR A 245 9.19 12.01 4.19
N ALA A 246 9.53 11.19 5.18
CA ALA A 246 8.87 9.91 5.45
C ALA A 246 7.37 10.06 5.79
N THR A 247 6.59 9.06 5.43
CA THR A 247 5.23 8.89 5.99
C THR A 247 5.37 8.37 7.43
N PRO A 248 4.79 9.04 8.45
CA PRO A 248 4.89 8.57 9.83
C PRO A 248 4.09 7.28 10.05
N ALA A 249 4.54 6.45 10.98
CA ALA A 249 3.75 5.38 11.58
C ALA A 249 3.31 5.79 12.99
N VAL A 250 2.06 5.50 13.34
CA VAL A 250 1.51 5.85 14.66
C VAL A 250 1.07 4.59 15.39
N ALA A 251 1.71 4.29 16.52
CA ALA A 251 1.41 3.12 17.32
C ALA A 251 1.82 3.36 18.78
N PHE A 252 1.21 2.64 19.72
CA PHE A 252 1.58 2.65 21.14
C PHE A 252 1.64 4.06 21.75
N GLY A 253 0.76 4.96 21.31
CA GLY A 253 0.75 6.37 21.76
C GLY A 253 1.93 7.22 21.26
N ARG A 254 2.64 6.77 20.22
CA ARG A 254 3.80 7.42 19.62
C ARG A 254 3.63 7.66 18.12
N VAL A 255 4.29 8.68 17.63
CA VAL A 255 4.53 8.95 16.20
C VAL A 255 5.99 8.63 15.91
N TYR A 256 6.23 7.75 14.96
CA TYR A 256 7.57 7.34 14.54
C TYR A 256 7.82 7.86 13.12
N ILE A 257 8.95 8.56 12.90
CA ILE A 257 9.25 9.18 11.61
C ILE A 257 10.76 9.39 11.44
N GLY A 258 11.26 9.11 10.24
CA GLY A 258 12.64 9.37 9.86
C GLY A 258 12.86 10.81 9.38
N ASN A 259 14.10 11.31 9.52
CA ASN A 259 14.49 12.67 9.13
C ASN A 259 15.81 12.67 8.35
N THR A 260 16.04 13.72 7.56
CA THR A 260 17.29 13.91 6.80
C THR A 260 18.45 14.48 7.66
N ASP A 261 18.24 14.67 8.95
CA ASP A 261 19.32 14.94 9.91
C ASP A 261 20.02 13.66 10.41
N ASN A 262 19.84 12.55 9.71
CA ASN A 262 20.40 11.23 10.01
C ASN A 262 19.82 10.61 11.29
N ARG A 263 18.53 10.87 11.58
CA ARG A 263 17.89 10.34 12.79
C ARG A 263 16.51 9.76 12.53
N MET A 264 16.21 8.74 13.32
CA MET A 264 14.86 8.25 13.54
C MET A 264 14.31 8.87 14.82
N TYR A 265 13.08 9.39 14.74
CA TYR A 265 12.41 10.10 15.83
C TYR A 265 11.16 9.37 16.33
N SER A 266 10.89 9.53 17.64
CA SER A 266 9.62 9.15 18.26
C SER A 266 9.07 10.31 19.08
N PHE A 267 7.84 10.73 18.79
CA PHE A 267 7.13 11.76 19.53
C PHE A 267 5.93 11.14 20.27
N VAL A 268 5.57 11.70 21.42
CA VAL A 268 4.33 11.35 22.12
C VAL A 268 3.15 11.84 21.29
N ALA A 269 2.30 10.94 20.80
CA ALA A 269 1.23 11.26 19.85
C ALA A 269 0.22 12.31 20.40
N ARG A 270 -0.05 12.29 21.71
CA ARG A 270 -1.00 13.19 22.33
C ARG A 270 -0.45 14.64 22.50
N THR A 271 0.85 14.80 22.74
CA THR A 271 1.44 16.08 23.17
C THR A 271 2.51 16.63 22.22
N GLY A 272 3.04 15.83 21.30
CA GLY A 272 4.16 16.17 20.45
C GLY A 272 5.52 16.20 21.17
N LYS A 273 5.59 15.87 22.47
CA LYS A 273 6.89 15.82 23.18
C LYS A 273 7.78 14.77 22.55
N LEU A 274 9.06 15.13 22.34
CA LEU A 274 10.08 14.18 21.90
C LEU A 274 10.24 13.10 22.97
N ALA A 275 10.16 11.84 22.55
CA ALA A 275 10.34 10.70 23.43
C ALA A 275 11.74 10.10 23.31
N TRP A 276 12.20 9.91 22.09
CA TRP A 276 13.57 9.51 21.76
C TRP A 276 13.93 9.90 20.33
N ALA A 277 15.23 10.00 20.08
CA ALA A 277 15.84 10.10 18.76
C ALA A 277 17.03 9.15 18.70
N ARG A 278 17.24 8.48 17.55
CA ARG A 278 18.38 7.57 17.31
C ARG A 278 19.09 7.93 16.03
N SER A 279 20.38 8.13 16.14
CA SER A 279 21.22 8.42 14.98
C SER A 279 21.41 7.18 14.12
N THR A 280 21.44 7.41 12.82
CA THR A 280 21.90 6.49 11.77
C THR A 280 23.12 7.09 11.08
N GLY A 281 23.78 6.36 10.21
CA GLY A 281 24.96 6.86 9.49
C GLY A 281 24.61 7.85 8.37
N ASN A 282 23.34 7.94 7.93
CA ASN A 282 22.89 8.83 6.85
C ASN A 282 21.38 9.08 6.96
N TYR A 283 20.80 9.80 5.98
CA TYR A 283 19.37 10.18 5.92
C TYR A 283 18.41 9.01 6.14
N VAL A 284 17.32 9.28 6.84
CA VAL A 284 16.22 8.34 7.02
C VAL A 284 15.00 8.82 6.21
N TYR A 285 15.01 8.57 4.91
CA TYR A 285 13.86 8.82 4.02
C TYR A 285 12.80 7.73 4.16
N ALA A 286 13.22 6.52 4.56
CA ALA A 286 12.34 5.38 4.66
C ALA A 286 11.19 5.60 5.64
N SER A 287 9.98 5.26 5.22
CA SER A 287 8.83 5.23 6.13
C SER A 287 8.92 3.99 7.02
N PRO A 288 8.81 4.13 8.35
CA PRO A 288 8.96 3.01 9.27
C PRO A 288 7.77 2.07 9.24
N SER A 289 8.01 0.79 9.53
CA SER A 289 6.96 -0.17 9.90
C SER A 289 7.03 -0.48 11.39
N VAL A 290 5.86 -0.78 12.01
CA VAL A 290 5.75 -0.94 13.47
C VAL A 290 4.87 -2.13 13.80
N ALA A 291 5.40 -3.04 14.62
CA ALA A 291 4.66 -4.22 15.08
C ALA A 291 4.87 -4.48 16.57
N ASP A 292 3.89 -5.12 17.19
CA ASP A 292 4.09 -5.80 18.46
C ASP A 292 4.48 -7.24 18.16
N VAL A 293 5.69 -7.61 18.52
CA VAL A 293 6.31 -8.89 18.16
C VAL A 293 6.34 -9.81 19.36
N ALA A 294 5.64 -10.92 19.27
CA ALA A 294 5.59 -11.91 20.35
C ALA A 294 6.99 -12.30 20.86
N GLY A 295 7.21 -12.13 22.16
CA GLY A 295 8.50 -12.41 22.80
C GLY A 295 9.61 -11.37 22.57
N LEU A 296 9.36 -10.33 21.77
CA LEU A 296 10.23 -9.19 21.55
C LEU A 296 9.59 -7.87 21.98
N GLY A 297 8.25 -7.79 21.92
CA GLY A 297 7.42 -6.61 22.21
C GLY A 297 7.44 -5.56 21.09
N PRO A 298 6.87 -4.36 21.37
CA PRO A 298 6.73 -3.29 20.40
C PRO A 298 8.06 -2.89 19.74
N THR A 299 8.12 -2.94 18.40
CA THR A 299 9.35 -2.74 17.61
C THR A 299 9.07 -1.87 16.38
N VAL A 300 9.99 -0.95 16.12
CA VAL A 300 10.04 -0.08 14.93
C VAL A 300 11.12 -0.57 13.99
N TYR A 301 10.81 -0.71 12.71
CA TYR A 301 11.72 -1.16 11.67
C TYR A 301 11.89 -0.06 10.63
N VAL A 302 13.11 0.29 10.28
CA VAL A 302 13.39 1.35 9.32
C VAL A 302 14.75 1.16 8.64
N GLY A 303 14.80 1.47 7.34
CA GLY A 303 16.03 1.54 6.57
C GLY A 303 16.63 2.94 6.58
N SER A 304 17.93 3.02 6.33
CA SER A 304 18.68 4.27 6.20
C SER A 304 19.47 4.31 4.88
N TYR A 305 19.82 5.51 4.47
CA TYR A 305 20.68 5.75 3.30
C TYR A 305 22.12 5.28 3.50
N ASP A 306 22.54 5.00 4.74
CA ASP A 306 23.83 4.34 5.04
C ASP A 306 23.87 2.87 4.64
N GLY A 307 22.73 2.30 4.21
CA GLY A 307 22.62 0.89 3.83
C GLY A 307 22.30 -0.04 4.98
N THR A 308 21.99 0.50 6.17
CA THR A 308 21.55 -0.30 7.31
C THR A 308 20.03 -0.39 7.40
N PHE A 309 19.52 -1.54 7.82
CA PHE A 309 18.14 -1.74 8.21
C PHE A 309 18.05 -2.05 9.70
N ASN A 310 17.34 -1.21 10.45
CA ASN A 310 17.38 -1.19 11.90
C ASN A 310 16.04 -1.62 12.52
N ALA A 311 16.11 -2.35 13.62
CA ALA A 311 14.98 -2.62 14.51
C ALA A 311 15.24 -1.98 15.88
N TYR A 312 14.33 -1.09 16.28
CA TYR A 312 14.42 -0.37 17.55
C TYR A 312 13.28 -0.79 18.49
N ASN A 313 13.57 -0.84 19.79
CA ASN A 313 12.53 -0.88 20.80
C ASN A 313 11.64 0.36 20.64
N ALA A 314 10.35 0.18 20.42
CA ALA A 314 9.43 1.29 20.15
C ALA A 314 9.30 2.26 21.34
N GLN A 315 9.45 1.77 22.58
CA GLN A 315 9.36 2.58 23.79
C GLN A 315 10.62 3.40 24.06
N THR A 316 11.80 2.77 23.98
CA THR A 316 13.07 3.37 24.42
C THR A 316 13.97 3.84 23.28
N GLY A 317 13.75 3.34 22.07
CA GLY A 317 14.60 3.57 20.91
C GLY A 317 15.88 2.73 20.90
N ASP A 318 16.08 1.83 21.86
CA ASP A 318 17.28 0.98 21.88
C ASP A 318 17.29 0.02 20.70
N THR A 319 18.47 -0.15 20.10
CA THR A 319 18.65 -1.06 18.98
C THR A 319 18.46 -2.51 19.44
N ARG A 320 17.59 -3.23 18.77
CA ARG A 320 17.35 -4.67 18.98
C ARG A 320 18.25 -5.50 18.07
N TRP A 321 18.30 -5.12 16.81
CA TRP A 321 19.20 -5.69 15.81
C TRP A 321 19.36 -4.73 14.62
N THR A 322 20.41 -4.94 13.86
CA THR A 322 20.73 -4.22 12.63
C THR A 322 21.09 -5.24 11.55
N TYR A 323 20.71 -4.95 10.31
CA TYR A 323 21.07 -5.72 9.12
C TYR A 323 21.77 -4.82 8.11
N GLU A 324 22.96 -5.24 7.65
CA GLU A 324 23.73 -4.54 6.63
C GLU A 324 23.24 -4.96 5.25
N ALA A 325 22.51 -4.08 4.56
CA ALA A 325 22.04 -4.30 3.19
C ALA A 325 23.09 -3.91 2.15
N GLY A 326 24.10 -3.14 2.54
CA GLY A 326 25.22 -2.70 1.70
C GLY A 326 24.89 -1.64 0.66
N ASN A 327 23.62 -1.21 0.55
CA ASN A 327 23.14 -0.21 -0.39
C ASN A 327 22.03 0.63 0.24
N SER A 328 21.91 1.89 -0.17
CA SER A 328 20.95 2.83 0.40
C SER A 328 19.50 2.32 0.37
N ILE A 329 18.81 2.51 1.47
CA ILE A 329 17.39 2.17 1.63
C ILE A 329 16.61 3.47 1.73
N SER A 330 15.77 3.76 0.72
CA SER A 330 14.96 4.99 0.64
C SER A 330 13.49 4.74 0.92
N GLY A 331 12.95 3.67 0.37
CA GLY A 331 11.53 3.35 0.49
C GLY A 331 11.16 2.76 1.84
N GLY A 332 9.86 2.76 2.13
CA GLY A 332 9.34 2.20 3.37
C GLY A 332 9.41 0.68 3.39
N SER A 333 9.48 0.13 4.60
CA SER A 333 9.35 -1.31 4.81
C SER A 333 7.89 -1.72 5.03
N THR A 334 7.59 -2.99 4.76
CA THR A 334 6.27 -3.58 5.03
C THR A 334 6.42 -4.91 5.74
N ILE A 335 5.67 -5.12 6.82
CA ILE A 335 5.65 -6.38 7.56
C ILE A 335 4.45 -7.22 7.12
N ILE A 336 4.72 -8.42 6.62
CA ILE A 336 3.71 -9.42 6.24
C ILE A 336 3.92 -10.66 7.12
N GLY A 337 2.99 -10.89 8.05
CA GLY A 337 3.17 -11.91 9.09
C GLY A 337 4.40 -11.63 9.94
N ASN A 338 5.38 -12.51 9.87
CA ASN A 338 6.64 -12.43 10.65
C ASN A 338 7.85 -12.01 9.80
N ILE A 339 7.65 -11.44 8.63
CA ILE A 339 8.74 -11.04 7.73
C ILE A 339 8.57 -9.55 7.41
N VAL A 340 9.64 -8.78 7.62
CA VAL A 340 9.73 -7.38 7.15
C VAL A 340 10.44 -7.37 5.80
N TYR A 341 9.82 -6.70 4.84
CA TYR A 341 10.32 -6.55 3.47
C TYR A 341 10.72 -5.11 3.21
N PHE A 342 11.84 -4.92 2.53
CA PHE A 342 12.33 -3.64 2.04
C PHE A 342 13.12 -3.83 0.76
N ALA A 343 13.41 -2.73 0.05
CA ALA A 343 14.27 -2.76 -1.13
C ALA A 343 15.42 -1.75 -1.01
N THR A 344 16.50 -2.01 -1.77
CA THR A 344 17.66 -1.13 -1.89
C THR A 344 17.66 -0.42 -3.23
N LEU A 345 18.21 0.78 -3.28
CA LEU A 345 18.20 1.62 -4.49
C LEU A 345 19.11 1.11 -5.61
N GLN A 346 20.34 0.72 -5.27
CA GLN A 346 21.38 0.41 -6.25
C GLN A 346 21.20 -0.99 -6.85
N ASN A 347 20.93 -1.99 -6.01
CA ASN A 347 20.85 -3.40 -6.44
C ASN A 347 19.45 -3.81 -6.92
N THR A 348 18.46 -2.92 -6.84
CA THR A 348 17.07 -3.22 -7.23
C THR A 348 16.59 -4.59 -6.73
N ALA A 349 16.81 -4.88 -5.46
CA ALA A 349 16.46 -6.16 -4.84
C ALA A 349 15.52 -5.96 -3.66
N THR A 350 14.52 -6.82 -3.54
CA THR A 350 13.66 -6.92 -2.37
C THR A 350 14.21 -7.94 -1.40
N THR A 351 14.47 -7.52 -0.17
CA THR A 351 14.94 -8.38 0.92
C THR A 351 13.84 -8.61 1.95
N GLY A 352 13.70 -9.84 2.43
CA GLY A 352 12.82 -10.20 3.54
C GLY A 352 13.64 -10.69 4.72
N LEU A 353 13.43 -10.06 5.89
CA LEU A 353 14.08 -10.44 7.15
C LEU A 353 13.04 -10.97 8.15
N ASP A 354 13.42 -11.97 8.93
CA ASP A 354 12.65 -12.36 10.12
C ASP A 354 12.62 -11.20 11.12
N ILE A 355 11.41 -10.78 11.53
CA ILE A 355 11.23 -9.57 12.35
C ILE A 355 11.82 -9.68 13.76
N ARG A 356 12.04 -10.89 14.27
CA ARG A 356 12.59 -11.11 15.62
C ARG A 356 14.12 -11.06 15.64
N THR A 357 14.72 -11.59 14.59
CA THR A 357 16.17 -11.89 14.59
C THR A 357 16.97 -11.04 13.60
N GLY A 358 16.32 -10.37 12.65
CA GLY A 358 16.99 -9.65 11.56
C GLY A 358 17.66 -10.58 10.53
N LYS A 359 17.53 -11.91 10.67
CA LYS A 359 18.11 -12.85 9.70
C LYS A 359 17.36 -12.79 8.36
N ARG A 360 18.13 -12.76 7.27
CA ARG A 360 17.55 -12.80 5.92
C ARG A 360 16.92 -14.16 5.65
N VAL A 361 15.62 -14.15 5.32
CA VAL A 361 14.82 -15.33 4.99
C VAL A 361 14.34 -15.34 3.54
N TYR A 362 14.46 -14.20 2.87
CA TYR A 362 14.03 -14.05 1.47
C TYR A 362 14.87 -13.01 0.72
N SER A 363 15.04 -13.25 -0.58
CA SER A 363 15.60 -12.28 -1.53
C SER A 363 14.91 -12.44 -2.87
N PHE A 364 14.56 -11.33 -3.50
CA PHE A 364 13.97 -11.28 -4.83
C PHE A 364 14.75 -10.28 -5.69
N PHE A 365 14.97 -10.61 -6.95
CA PHE A 365 15.89 -9.91 -7.85
C PHE A 365 15.40 -8.54 -8.33
N ASP A 366 14.19 -8.09 -7.97
CA ASP A 366 13.60 -6.81 -8.39
C ASP A 366 12.98 -6.10 -7.17
N GLY A 367 12.72 -4.79 -7.29
CA GLY A 367 12.24 -3.92 -6.22
C GLY A 367 13.17 -2.72 -6.04
N LYS A 368 12.64 -1.54 -5.71
CA LYS A 368 13.50 -0.35 -5.56
C LYS A 368 13.09 0.57 -4.41
N PHE A 369 11.82 0.81 -4.18
CA PHE A 369 11.33 1.72 -3.15
C PHE A 369 10.43 0.98 -2.16
N ASP A 370 9.13 1.13 -2.21
CA ASP A 370 8.13 0.47 -1.35
C ASP A 370 7.62 -0.84 -2.01
N PRO A 371 8.36 -1.95 -1.95
CA PRO A 371 8.20 -3.01 -2.94
C PRO A 371 7.02 -3.95 -2.71
N VAL A 372 6.51 -4.10 -1.48
CA VAL A 372 5.67 -5.25 -1.16
C VAL A 372 4.35 -4.88 -0.49
N ILE A 373 3.25 -5.45 -1.03
CA ILE A 373 1.96 -5.56 -0.37
C ILE A 373 1.46 -7.01 -0.46
N SER A 374 0.39 -7.36 0.27
CA SER A 374 -0.17 -8.72 0.28
C SER A 374 -1.68 -8.72 0.39
N ASP A 375 -2.32 -9.77 -0.12
CA ASP A 375 -3.74 -10.07 0.11
C ASP A 375 -3.94 -11.21 1.14
N GLY A 376 -2.87 -11.59 1.84
CA GLY A 376 -2.84 -12.70 2.78
C GLY A 376 -2.66 -14.07 2.14
N LYS A 377 -2.76 -14.16 0.81
CA LYS A 377 -2.57 -15.39 0.02
C LYS A 377 -1.28 -15.36 -0.79
N ARG A 378 -0.81 -14.19 -1.18
CA ARG A 378 0.39 -13.94 -1.99
C ARG A 378 1.00 -12.58 -1.71
N LEU A 379 2.23 -12.39 -2.22
CA LEU A 379 2.84 -11.07 -2.29
C LEU A 379 2.61 -10.45 -3.67
N TYR A 380 2.46 -9.13 -3.69
CA TYR A 380 2.59 -8.32 -4.89
C TYR A 380 3.82 -7.45 -4.71
N VAL A 381 4.75 -7.56 -5.64
CA VAL A 381 6.04 -6.87 -5.59
C VAL A 381 6.11 -5.85 -6.70
N ASP A 382 6.26 -4.59 -6.34
CA ASP A 382 6.66 -3.54 -7.27
C ASP A 382 8.16 -3.66 -7.52
N GLY A 383 8.50 -4.16 -8.70
CA GLY A 383 9.85 -4.08 -9.23
C GLY A 383 10.12 -2.68 -9.80
N TYR A 384 11.31 -2.50 -10.38
CA TYR A 384 11.66 -1.21 -10.97
C TYR A 384 10.66 -0.76 -12.07
N ARG A 385 10.22 -1.69 -12.92
CA ARG A 385 9.24 -1.45 -14.02
C ARG A 385 8.17 -2.52 -14.14
N ASN A 386 8.22 -3.52 -13.31
CA ASN A 386 7.37 -4.70 -13.41
C ASN A 386 6.57 -4.87 -12.13
N LEU A 387 5.34 -5.33 -12.25
CA LEU A 387 4.53 -5.76 -11.13
C LEU A 387 4.46 -7.29 -11.14
N TYR A 388 4.76 -7.91 -10.01
CA TYR A 388 4.75 -9.35 -9.84
C TYR A 388 3.68 -9.77 -8.83
N ALA A 389 3.03 -10.91 -9.09
CA ALA A 389 2.32 -11.65 -8.06
C ALA A 389 3.09 -12.93 -7.75
N LEU A 390 3.39 -13.13 -6.48
CA LEU A 390 4.20 -14.24 -5.99
C LEU A 390 3.36 -15.13 -5.08
N ASP A 391 3.12 -16.38 -5.49
CA ASP A 391 2.48 -17.39 -4.65
C ASP A 391 3.52 -18.13 -3.78
N PRO A 392 3.20 -18.49 -2.53
CA PRO A 392 3.99 -19.46 -1.79
C PRO A 392 4.11 -20.77 -2.57
N ARG A 393 5.26 -21.45 -2.53
CA ARG A 393 5.41 -22.78 -3.11
C ARG A 393 4.46 -23.75 -2.41
N GLY A 394 3.78 -24.62 -3.16
CA GLY A 394 2.73 -25.50 -2.66
C GLY A 394 1.30 -25.07 -3.02
N VAL A 395 1.08 -23.81 -3.39
CA VAL A 395 -0.20 -23.36 -3.96
C VAL A 395 -0.31 -23.81 -5.43
N ALA A 396 -1.46 -24.37 -5.84
CA ALA A 396 -1.66 -24.85 -7.21
C ALA A 396 -1.43 -23.73 -8.24
N PRO A 397 -0.77 -24.00 -9.40
CA PRO A 397 -0.64 -23.05 -10.49
C PRO A 397 -2.00 -22.60 -11.01
N LEU A 398 -2.05 -21.43 -11.66
CA LEU A 398 -3.21 -21.07 -12.50
C LEU A 398 -3.42 -22.18 -13.54
N ALA A 399 -4.65 -22.68 -13.65
CA ALA A 399 -5.03 -23.52 -14.78
C ALA A 399 -4.77 -22.74 -16.07
N ARG A 400 -4.03 -23.31 -17.01
CA ARG A 400 -3.86 -22.70 -18.33
C ARG A 400 -5.26 -22.57 -18.95
N PRO A 401 -5.62 -21.44 -19.57
CA PRO A 401 -6.85 -21.36 -20.36
C PRO A 401 -6.84 -22.54 -21.34
N ARG A 402 -7.88 -23.36 -21.33
CA ARG A 402 -8.06 -24.35 -22.39
C ARG A 402 -8.10 -23.57 -23.70
N ALA A 403 -7.20 -23.89 -24.61
CA ALA A 403 -7.28 -23.43 -25.98
C ALA A 403 -8.66 -23.88 -26.50
N THR A 404 -9.54 -22.94 -26.76
CA THR A 404 -10.78 -23.17 -27.51
C THR A 404 -10.33 -23.48 -28.93
N THR A 405 -10.17 -24.73 -29.28
CA THR A 405 -10.09 -25.18 -30.66
C THR A 405 -11.44 -24.89 -31.29
N THR A 406 -11.55 -23.73 -31.91
CA THR A 406 -12.59 -23.47 -32.91
C THR A 406 -12.31 -24.36 -34.09
N THR A 407 -12.92 -25.53 -34.13
CA THR A 407 -13.02 -26.32 -35.35
C THR A 407 -13.94 -25.54 -36.32
N THR A 408 -13.33 -24.73 -37.16
CA THR A 408 -13.99 -24.22 -38.37
C THR A 408 -14.21 -25.42 -39.30
N LYS A 409 -15.46 -25.87 -39.41
CA LYS A 409 -15.88 -26.81 -40.41
C LYS A 409 -15.68 -26.13 -41.78
N PRO A 410 -14.97 -26.75 -42.73
CA PRO A 410 -14.83 -26.18 -44.07
C PRO A 410 -16.23 -26.09 -44.74
N PRO A 411 -16.51 -25.04 -45.55
CA PRO A 411 -17.74 -24.99 -46.32
C PRO A 411 -17.71 -26.14 -47.32
N GLY A 412 -18.76 -26.99 -47.26
CA GLY A 412 -18.97 -28.03 -48.23
C GLY A 412 -19.26 -27.42 -49.57
N GLY A 413 -18.53 -27.92 -50.60
CA GLY A 413 -18.89 -27.76 -52.00
C GLY A 413 -20.04 -28.67 -52.42
#